data_21040a8824348ac810a6034efc239a87
#
_entry.id   21040a8824348ac810a6034efc239a87
#
_cell.length_a   1.000
_cell.length_b   1.000
_cell.length_c   1.000
_cell.angle_alpha   90.00
_cell.angle_beta   90.00
_cell.angle_gamma   90.00
#
_symmetry.space_group_name_H-M   'P 1'
#
loop_
_entity.id
_entity.type
_entity.pdbx_description
1 polymer ?
#
loop_
_entity_poly.entity_id
_entity_poly.type
_entity_poly.pdbx_seq_one_letter_code
_entity_poly.pdbx_strand_id
1 'polypeptide(L)'
;LTNFSVIRSRLRRLEELEGMQEAGTLELESKKMGSTLRRELRKIDRNLGGIREMTQMPGAMVVIDPAREMNAIKEARRLGVPVVGVLDTDCDPTVVDIVIPGNDDALKSVRLLVDALVSAVEEGCANRREQVASQGSGRGGEDAQASGDEPRPTRGQRAQDLRPRRAAPAASAPATPAGEAGAAE
;
A
#
# COMPACT_ATOMS: atom_id res chain seq x y z
N LEU A 1 7.61 -0.98 4.61
CA LEU A 1 6.28 -0.51 4.18
C LEU A 1 5.62 0.39 5.23
N THR A 2 5.67 0.06 6.50
CA THR A 2 5.06 0.86 7.60
C THR A 2 5.58 2.29 7.67
N ASN A 3 6.80 2.55 7.22
CA ASN A 3 7.37 3.91 7.15
C ASN A 3 7.65 4.33 5.70
N PHE A 4 6.60 4.44 4.91
CA PHE A 4 6.68 4.78 3.49
C PHE A 4 7.31 6.16 3.23
N SER A 5 7.12 7.13 4.14
CA SER A 5 7.74 8.45 4.01
C SER A 5 9.27 8.40 4.04
N VAL A 6 9.85 7.53 4.88
CA VAL A 6 11.31 7.31 4.94
C VAL A 6 11.80 6.62 3.68
N ILE A 7 11.05 5.66 3.13
CA ILE A 7 11.41 5.02 1.86
C ILE A 7 11.46 6.07 0.74
N ARG A 8 10.45 6.94 0.65
CA ARG A 8 10.43 8.03 -0.34
C ARG A 8 11.58 9.02 -0.17
N SER A 9 11.96 9.35 1.05
CA SER A 9 13.13 10.21 1.27
C SER A 9 14.43 9.54 0.82
N ARG A 10 14.54 8.23 0.98
CA ARG A 10 15.68 7.45 0.46
C ARG A 10 15.71 7.38 -1.05
N LEU A 11 14.55 7.26 -1.70
CA LEU A 11 14.45 7.27 -3.16
C LEU A 11 14.84 8.65 -3.74
N ARG A 12 14.40 9.75 -3.13
CA ARG A 12 14.88 11.09 -3.51
C ARG A 12 16.41 11.22 -3.38
N ARG A 13 16.96 10.66 -2.30
CA ARG A 13 18.41 10.63 -2.13
C ARG A 13 19.13 9.85 -3.22
N LEU A 14 18.52 8.77 -3.72
CA LEU A 14 19.02 8.01 -4.86
C LEU A 14 19.07 8.89 -6.11
N GLU A 15 17.99 9.60 -6.43
CA GLU A 15 17.91 10.52 -7.58
C GLU A 15 18.95 11.64 -7.49
N GLU A 16 19.14 12.22 -6.30
CA GLU A 16 20.19 13.22 -6.06
C GLU A 16 21.59 12.67 -6.34
N LEU A 17 21.90 11.47 -5.85
CA LEU A 17 23.21 10.84 -6.05
C LEU A 17 23.46 10.46 -7.51
N GLU A 18 22.43 10.03 -8.24
CA GLU A 18 22.50 9.76 -9.66
C GLU A 18 22.74 11.05 -10.45
N GLY A 19 22.01 12.12 -10.15
CA GLY A 19 22.25 13.43 -10.77
C GLY A 19 23.65 13.98 -10.50
N MET A 20 24.20 13.78 -9.29
CA MET A 20 25.59 14.12 -8.97
C MET A 20 26.59 13.27 -9.76
N GLN A 21 26.28 12.02 -10.02
CA GLN A 21 27.13 11.13 -10.82
C GLN A 21 27.11 11.54 -12.30
N GLU A 22 25.94 11.83 -12.86
CA GLU A 22 25.77 12.27 -14.24
C GLU A 22 26.44 13.63 -14.50
N ALA A 23 26.32 14.55 -13.53
CA ALA A 23 26.98 15.85 -13.59
C ALA A 23 28.51 15.80 -13.37
N GLY A 24 29.07 14.62 -13.03
CA GLY A 24 30.50 14.47 -12.73
C GLY A 24 30.95 15.13 -11.42
N THR A 25 30.02 15.64 -10.61
CA THR A 25 30.33 16.32 -9.35
C THR A 25 30.91 15.38 -8.29
N LEU A 26 30.60 14.07 -8.37
CA LEU A 26 31.20 13.04 -7.51
C LEU A 26 32.72 12.90 -7.70
N GLU A 27 33.25 13.32 -8.86
CA GLU A 27 34.68 13.28 -9.18
C GLU A 27 35.42 14.53 -8.71
N LEU A 28 34.69 15.65 -8.53
CA LEU A 28 35.23 16.90 -7.98
C LEU A 28 35.39 16.85 -6.46
N GLU A 29 34.66 15.95 -5.80
CA GLU A 29 34.78 15.70 -4.38
C GLU A 29 36.09 14.99 -4.01
N SER A 30 36.48 15.05 -2.73
CA SER A 30 37.64 14.30 -2.28
C SER A 30 37.47 12.81 -2.55
N LYS A 31 38.58 12.10 -2.88
CA LYS A 31 38.57 10.65 -3.18
C LYS A 31 37.82 9.82 -2.13
N LYS A 32 37.94 10.20 -0.85
CA LYS A 32 37.24 9.54 0.26
C LYS A 32 35.73 9.78 0.19
N MET A 33 35.31 11.02 -0.01
CA MET A 33 33.91 11.41 -0.09
C MET A 33 33.24 10.77 -1.32
N GLY A 34 33.82 10.91 -2.51
CA GLY A 34 33.31 10.30 -3.74
C GLY A 34 33.16 8.77 -3.64
N SER A 35 34.13 8.08 -3.01
CA SER A 35 34.02 6.64 -2.75
C SER A 35 32.86 6.29 -1.81
N THR A 36 32.59 7.11 -0.78
CA THR A 36 31.50 6.92 0.16
C THR A 36 30.15 7.11 -0.52
N LEU A 37 29.99 8.19 -1.30
CA LEU A 37 28.75 8.48 -2.02
C LEU A 37 28.44 7.40 -3.08
N ARG A 38 29.45 6.92 -3.82
CA ARG A 38 29.26 5.79 -4.76
C ARG A 38 28.84 4.49 -4.06
N ARG A 39 29.32 4.26 -2.83
CA ARG A 39 28.90 3.09 -2.02
C ARG A 39 27.47 3.26 -1.53
N GLU A 40 27.10 4.46 -1.10
CA GLU A 40 25.73 4.80 -0.69
C GLU A 40 24.75 4.61 -1.87
N LEU A 41 25.05 5.17 -3.03
CA LEU A 41 24.28 5.02 -4.26
C LEU A 41 24.00 3.55 -4.56
N ARG A 42 25.06 2.74 -4.69
CA ARG A 42 24.92 1.30 -4.99
C ARG A 42 24.12 0.54 -3.95
N LYS A 43 24.19 0.96 -2.67
CA LYS A 43 23.41 0.32 -1.60
C LYS A 43 21.93 0.67 -1.71
N ILE A 44 21.59 1.93 -1.96
CA ILE A 44 20.19 2.37 -2.09
C ILE A 44 19.58 1.78 -3.36
N ASP A 45 20.27 1.85 -4.47
CA ASP A 45 19.82 1.29 -5.75
C ASP A 45 19.54 -0.20 -5.68
N ARG A 46 20.46 -1.00 -5.12
CA ARG A 46 20.25 -2.44 -4.92
C ARG A 46 19.02 -2.75 -4.07
N ASN A 47 18.76 -1.96 -3.04
CA ASN A 47 17.70 -2.26 -2.07
C ASN A 47 16.35 -1.66 -2.45
N LEU A 48 16.33 -0.53 -3.15
CA LEU A 48 15.11 0.24 -3.40
C LEU A 48 14.89 0.57 -4.88
N GLY A 49 15.83 0.25 -5.78
CA GLY A 49 15.71 0.55 -7.20
C GLY A 49 14.44 -0.02 -7.83
N GLY A 50 14.05 -1.23 -7.44
CA GLY A 50 12.84 -1.89 -7.95
C GLY A 50 11.50 -1.21 -7.56
N ILE A 51 11.51 -0.36 -6.53
CA ILE A 51 10.30 0.36 -6.08
C ILE A 51 10.36 1.86 -6.37
N ARG A 52 11.25 2.30 -7.27
CA ARG A 52 11.45 3.71 -7.62
C ARG A 52 10.16 4.41 -8.03
N GLU A 53 9.36 3.78 -8.88
CA GLU A 53 8.11 4.32 -9.41
C GLU A 53 6.92 4.18 -8.46
N MET A 54 7.08 3.48 -7.34
CA MET A 54 6.00 3.25 -6.39
C MET A 54 5.64 4.53 -5.65
N THR A 55 4.48 5.11 -5.98
CA THR A 55 3.96 6.35 -5.38
C THR A 55 2.97 6.10 -4.25
N GLN A 56 2.35 4.92 -4.22
CA GLN A 56 1.32 4.52 -3.28
C GLN A 56 1.67 3.19 -2.63
N MET A 57 0.96 2.85 -1.56
CA MET A 57 1.07 1.53 -0.93
C MET A 57 0.60 0.45 -1.91
N PRO A 58 1.28 -0.71 -1.95
CA PRO A 58 0.90 -1.80 -2.83
C PRO A 58 -0.44 -2.40 -2.41
N GLY A 59 -1.25 -2.81 -3.38
CA GLY A 59 -2.52 -3.51 -3.15
C GLY A 59 -2.36 -4.96 -2.71
N ALA A 60 -1.21 -5.58 -3.00
CA ALA A 60 -0.82 -6.91 -2.55
C ALA A 60 0.70 -7.00 -2.49
N MET A 61 1.22 -7.96 -1.73
CA MET A 61 2.64 -8.26 -1.63
C MET A 61 2.90 -9.73 -1.95
N VAL A 62 3.86 -9.98 -2.83
CA VAL A 62 4.36 -11.34 -3.08
C VAL A 62 5.63 -11.56 -2.29
N VAL A 63 5.69 -12.64 -1.54
CA VAL A 63 6.84 -13.04 -0.72
C VAL A 63 7.32 -14.42 -1.13
N ILE A 64 8.60 -14.55 -1.34
CA ILE A 64 9.28 -15.83 -1.56
C ILE A 64 10.05 -16.14 -0.28
N ASP A 65 9.97 -17.36 0.20
CA ASP A 65 10.55 -17.79 1.47
C ASP A 65 10.04 -16.94 2.66
N PRO A 66 8.78 -17.14 3.09
CA PRO A 66 8.20 -16.44 4.22
C PRO A 66 8.98 -16.59 5.52
N ALA A 67 9.72 -17.68 5.70
CA ALA A 67 10.51 -17.93 6.91
C ALA A 67 11.61 -16.86 7.09
N ARG A 68 12.24 -16.44 6.00
CA ARG A 68 13.25 -15.37 6.02
C ARG A 68 12.66 -13.98 6.06
N GLU A 69 11.49 -13.78 5.43
CA GLU A 69 10.89 -12.46 5.23
C GLU A 69 9.73 -12.14 6.21
N MET A 70 9.73 -12.76 7.39
CA MET A 70 8.71 -12.56 8.43
C MET A 70 8.50 -11.08 8.81
N ASN A 71 9.51 -10.24 8.70
CA ASN A 71 9.37 -8.81 9.00
C ASN A 71 8.48 -8.11 7.96
N ALA A 72 8.66 -8.42 6.68
CA ALA A 72 7.85 -7.88 5.60
C ALA A 72 6.38 -8.31 5.74
N ILE A 73 6.14 -9.57 6.09
CA ILE A 73 4.79 -10.10 6.33
C ILE A 73 4.10 -9.40 7.51
N LYS A 74 4.81 -9.21 8.63
CA LYS A 74 4.28 -8.46 9.79
C LYS A 74 3.96 -7.02 9.44
N GLU A 75 4.76 -6.38 8.62
CA GLU A 75 4.49 -5.02 8.13
C GLU A 75 3.25 -4.98 7.22
N ALA A 76 3.13 -5.91 6.25
CA ALA A 76 1.98 -6.01 5.36
C ALA A 76 0.69 -6.22 6.15
N ARG A 77 0.67 -7.14 7.11
CA ARG A 77 -0.50 -7.39 7.98
C ARG A 77 -0.93 -6.15 8.77
N ARG A 78 0.04 -5.38 9.30
CA ARG A 78 -0.27 -4.12 10.01
C ARG A 78 -0.94 -3.07 9.12
N LEU A 79 -0.67 -3.12 7.83
CA LEU A 79 -1.19 -2.19 6.84
C LEU A 79 -2.43 -2.72 6.13
N GLY A 80 -2.87 -3.95 6.42
CA GLY A 80 -3.99 -4.59 5.74
C GLY A 80 -3.69 -4.96 4.29
N VAL A 81 -2.40 -5.12 3.94
CA VAL A 81 -1.96 -5.52 2.59
C VAL A 81 -1.95 -7.05 2.53
N PRO A 82 -2.75 -7.69 1.65
CA PRO A 82 -2.76 -9.13 1.49
C PRO A 82 -1.40 -9.64 0.98
N VAL A 83 -1.00 -10.80 1.52
CA VAL A 83 0.29 -11.44 1.23
C VAL A 83 0.08 -12.72 0.47
N VAL A 84 0.69 -12.81 -0.71
CA VAL A 84 0.82 -14.02 -1.51
C VAL A 84 2.19 -14.62 -1.24
N GLY A 85 2.27 -15.84 -0.73
CA GLY A 85 3.54 -16.47 -0.38
C GLY A 85 3.86 -17.66 -1.29
N VAL A 86 5.08 -17.71 -1.82
CA VAL A 86 5.67 -18.94 -2.37
C VAL A 86 6.33 -19.68 -1.21
N LEU A 87 5.83 -20.85 -0.90
CA LEU A 87 6.23 -21.65 0.25
C LEU A 87 6.78 -23.00 -0.17
N ASP A 88 7.91 -23.36 0.41
CA ASP A 88 8.42 -24.72 0.41
C ASP A 88 7.96 -25.48 1.66
N THR A 89 8.41 -26.69 1.84
CA THR A 89 7.98 -27.63 2.89
C THR A 89 8.38 -27.22 4.30
N ASP A 90 9.33 -26.31 4.47
CA ASP A 90 9.83 -25.78 5.75
C ASP A 90 9.09 -24.55 6.26
N CYS A 91 8.14 -24.02 5.47
CA CYS A 91 7.40 -22.80 5.79
C CYS A 91 6.00 -23.09 6.35
N ASP A 92 5.56 -22.25 7.32
CA ASP A 92 4.21 -22.31 7.87
C ASP A 92 3.21 -21.60 6.92
N PRO A 93 2.22 -22.32 6.35
CA PRO A 93 1.24 -21.73 5.44
C PRO A 93 0.29 -20.73 6.11
N THR A 94 0.18 -20.72 7.42
CA THR A 94 -0.75 -19.82 8.15
C THR A 94 -0.27 -18.36 8.21
N VAL A 95 0.98 -18.11 7.83
CA VAL A 95 1.58 -16.75 7.88
C VAL A 95 1.25 -15.89 6.67
N VAL A 96 0.68 -16.45 5.60
CA VAL A 96 0.31 -15.75 4.37
C VAL A 96 -1.18 -15.91 4.09
N ASP A 97 -1.75 -15.03 3.28
CA ASP A 97 -3.18 -15.06 2.94
C ASP A 97 -3.46 -15.99 1.76
N ILE A 98 -2.55 -16.03 0.79
CA ILE A 98 -2.62 -16.90 -0.39
C ILE A 98 -1.32 -17.69 -0.51
N VAL A 99 -1.44 -19.01 -0.51
CA VAL A 99 -0.31 -19.94 -0.58
C VAL A 99 -0.09 -20.40 -2.01
N ILE A 100 1.14 -20.29 -2.49
CA ILE A 100 1.61 -20.90 -3.73
C ILE A 100 2.68 -21.95 -3.33
N PRO A 101 2.37 -23.25 -3.36
CA PRO A 101 3.36 -24.28 -3.07
C PRO A 101 4.41 -24.33 -4.18
N GLY A 102 5.67 -24.26 -3.83
CA GLY A 102 6.75 -24.26 -4.80
C GLY A 102 8.11 -24.33 -4.15
N ASN A 103 9.13 -24.67 -4.93
CA ASN A 103 10.51 -24.68 -4.47
C ASN A 103 11.07 -23.25 -4.50
N ASP A 104 11.52 -22.75 -3.36
CA ASP A 104 12.05 -21.40 -3.16
C ASP A 104 13.59 -21.31 -3.17
N ASP A 105 14.30 -22.46 -3.16
CA ASP A 105 15.75 -22.52 -3.24
C ASP A 105 16.27 -22.45 -4.68
N ALA A 106 15.58 -23.06 -5.63
CA ALA A 106 16.03 -23.17 -7.00
C ALA A 106 15.71 -21.91 -7.81
N LEU A 107 16.72 -21.15 -8.23
CA LEU A 107 16.56 -19.93 -9.05
C LEU A 107 15.67 -20.14 -10.29
N LYS A 108 15.70 -21.33 -10.91
CA LYS A 108 14.85 -21.64 -12.08
C LYS A 108 13.37 -21.76 -11.69
N SER A 109 13.07 -22.35 -10.54
CA SER A 109 11.72 -22.48 -10.00
C SER A 109 11.16 -21.10 -9.64
N VAL A 110 11.93 -20.34 -8.86
CA VAL A 110 11.56 -18.98 -8.47
C VAL A 110 11.29 -18.10 -9.69
N ARG A 111 12.16 -18.14 -10.69
CA ARG A 111 12.00 -17.37 -11.93
C ARG A 111 10.72 -17.74 -12.66
N LEU A 112 10.44 -19.04 -12.83
CA LEU A 112 9.23 -19.50 -13.50
C LEU A 112 7.96 -18.99 -12.80
N LEU A 113 7.93 -19.07 -11.47
CA LEU A 113 6.79 -18.60 -10.67
C LEU A 113 6.62 -17.07 -10.75
N VAL A 114 7.73 -16.35 -10.68
CA VAL A 114 7.70 -14.87 -10.80
C VAL A 114 7.26 -14.44 -12.19
N ASP A 115 7.77 -15.07 -13.25
CA ASP A 115 7.36 -14.76 -14.63
C ASP A 115 5.84 -15.00 -14.84
N ALA A 116 5.31 -16.10 -14.27
CA ALA A 116 3.87 -16.37 -14.32
C ALA A 116 3.04 -15.35 -13.55
N LEU A 117 3.50 -14.93 -12.37
CA LEU A 117 2.85 -13.90 -11.57
C LEU A 117 2.86 -12.53 -12.27
N VAL A 118 3.99 -12.16 -12.87
CA VAL A 118 4.10 -10.91 -13.64
C VAL A 118 3.12 -10.90 -14.81
N SER A 119 3.04 -11.99 -15.58
CA SER A 119 2.08 -12.12 -16.68
C SER A 119 0.63 -11.97 -16.21
N ALA A 120 0.26 -12.59 -15.09
CA ALA A 120 -1.08 -12.46 -14.51
C ALA A 120 -1.39 -11.02 -14.06
N VAL A 121 -0.42 -10.31 -13.50
CA VAL A 121 -0.57 -8.90 -13.12
C VAL A 121 -0.72 -8.01 -14.34
N GLU A 122 0.05 -8.25 -15.41
CA GLU A 122 -0.07 -7.50 -16.66
C GLU A 122 -1.44 -7.68 -17.29
N GLU A 123 -1.96 -8.91 -17.37
CA GLU A 123 -3.33 -9.20 -17.84
C GLU A 123 -4.38 -8.50 -16.98
N GLY A 124 -4.24 -8.57 -15.64
CA GLY A 124 -5.14 -7.89 -14.71
C GLY A 124 -5.16 -6.37 -14.89
N CYS A 125 -4.00 -5.78 -15.13
CA CYS A 125 -3.87 -4.34 -15.41
C CYS A 125 -4.50 -3.96 -16.75
N ALA A 126 -4.35 -4.78 -17.80
CA ALA A 126 -4.96 -4.57 -19.10
C ALA A 126 -6.50 -4.60 -18.99
N ASN A 127 -7.04 -5.64 -18.39
CA ASN A 127 -8.48 -5.81 -18.16
C ASN A 127 -9.09 -4.64 -17.37
N ARG A 128 -8.38 -4.15 -16.35
CA ARG A 128 -8.83 -2.99 -15.58
C ARG A 128 -8.87 -1.72 -16.42
N ARG A 129 -7.88 -1.49 -17.28
CA ARG A 129 -7.87 -0.32 -18.20
C ARG A 129 -9.06 -0.36 -19.16
N GLU A 130 -9.38 -1.51 -19.71
CA GLU A 130 -10.54 -1.70 -20.60
C GLU A 130 -11.87 -1.45 -19.86
N GLN A 131 -12.00 -1.96 -18.63
CA GLN A 131 -13.19 -1.72 -17.81
C GLN A 131 -13.39 -0.24 -17.48
N VAL A 132 -12.32 0.48 -17.14
CA VAL A 132 -12.38 1.92 -16.88
C VAL A 132 -12.75 2.70 -18.14
N ALA A 133 -12.18 2.31 -19.29
CA ALA A 133 -12.49 2.94 -20.56
C ALA A 133 -13.96 2.73 -20.98
N SER A 134 -14.50 1.53 -20.78
CA SER A 134 -15.92 1.22 -21.08
C SER A 134 -16.90 1.93 -20.14
N GLN A 135 -16.57 2.09 -18.86
CA GLN A 135 -17.39 2.83 -17.89
C GLN A 135 -17.34 4.35 -18.09
N GLY A 136 -16.21 4.89 -18.59
CA GLY A 136 -16.07 6.32 -18.91
C GLY A 136 -16.91 6.74 -20.12
N SER A 137 -17.14 5.82 -21.07
CA SER A 137 -17.96 6.08 -22.27
C SER A 137 -19.47 6.10 -22.00
N GLY A 138 -19.95 5.49 -20.90
CA GLY A 138 -21.38 5.42 -20.56
C GLY A 138 -21.93 6.63 -19.79
N ARG A 139 -21.09 7.52 -19.27
CA ARG A 139 -21.52 8.71 -18.48
C ARG A 139 -21.65 10.01 -19.27
N GLY A 140 -21.36 10.00 -20.55
CA GLY A 140 -21.41 11.20 -21.40
C GLY A 140 -22.72 11.44 -22.12
N GLY A 141 -23.77 10.64 -21.91
CA GLY A 141 -24.98 10.65 -22.75
C GLY A 141 -26.30 11.06 -22.10
N GLU A 142 -26.39 11.30 -20.79
CA GLU A 142 -27.68 11.54 -20.13
C GLU A 142 -27.89 12.94 -19.51
N ASP A 143 -26.91 13.83 -19.53
CA ASP A 143 -27.07 15.18 -18.94
C ASP A 143 -27.30 16.32 -19.94
N ALA A 144 -27.78 16.03 -21.16
CA ALA A 144 -28.02 17.05 -22.17
C ALA A 144 -29.51 17.26 -22.53
N GLN A 145 -30.46 17.02 -21.63
CA GLN A 145 -31.85 17.42 -21.83
C GLN A 145 -32.58 17.67 -20.50
N ALA A 146 -32.29 18.77 -19.81
CA ALA A 146 -33.22 19.42 -18.88
C ALA A 146 -32.73 20.85 -18.54
N SER A 147 -32.72 21.75 -19.50
CA SER A 147 -32.69 23.17 -19.24
C SER A 147 -34.14 23.68 -19.21
N GLY A 148 -34.83 23.42 -18.11
CA GLY A 148 -36.07 24.05 -17.72
C GLY A 148 -35.76 25.17 -16.72
N ASP A 149 -35.99 26.37 -17.17
CA ASP A 149 -35.87 27.64 -16.47
C ASP A 149 -36.75 27.67 -15.19
N GLU A 150 -36.13 27.62 -14.00
CA GLU A 150 -36.77 27.99 -12.72
C GLU A 150 -35.90 28.99 -11.98
N PRO A 151 -36.49 30.10 -11.50
CA PRO A 151 -35.72 31.20 -10.91
C PRO A 151 -35.20 30.84 -9.52
N ARG A 152 -33.90 31.06 -9.29
CA ARG A 152 -33.21 30.90 -7.99
C ARG A 152 -33.85 31.78 -6.92
N PRO A 153 -34.19 31.29 -5.73
CA PRO A 153 -34.63 32.10 -4.62
C PRO A 153 -33.48 32.93 -4.07
N THR A 154 -33.77 34.19 -3.83
CA THR A 154 -32.86 35.22 -3.32
C THR A 154 -32.42 34.95 -1.87
N ARG A 155 -31.24 35.46 -1.53
CA ARG A 155 -30.39 35.25 -0.32
C ARG A 155 -31.04 35.62 1.05
N GLY A 156 -32.35 35.79 1.15
CA GLY A 156 -33.02 36.32 2.34
C GLY A 156 -33.78 35.30 3.22
N GLN A 157 -33.99 34.04 2.80
CA GLN A 157 -34.94 33.14 3.48
C GLN A 157 -34.32 31.90 4.19
N ARG A 158 -33.01 31.85 4.37
CA ARG A 158 -32.33 30.69 5.04
C ARG A 158 -32.05 30.87 6.55
N ALA A 159 -32.62 31.85 7.22
CA ALA A 159 -32.27 32.17 8.61
C ALA A 159 -33.29 31.75 9.68
N GLN A 160 -34.34 30.98 9.37
CA GLN A 160 -35.39 30.68 10.36
C GLN A 160 -35.64 29.22 10.73
N ASP A 161 -34.91 28.26 10.18
CA ASP A 161 -35.18 26.81 10.49
C ASP A 161 -34.06 26.10 11.29
N LEU A 162 -33.23 26.79 12.05
CA LEU A 162 -32.31 26.20 12.99
C LEU A 162 -32.87 26.18 14.42
N ARG A 163 -33.87 25.34 14.67
CA ARG A 163 -34.21 24.95 16.06
C ARG A 163 -33.30 23.74 16.47
N PRO A 164 -32.63 23.83 17.63
CA PRO A 164 -31.79 22.70 18.11
C PRO A 164 -32.70 21.55 18.58
N ARG A 165 -32.47 20.38 18.04
CA ARG A 165 -33.08 19.14 18.56
C ARG A 165 -32.52 18.83 19.93
N ARG A 166 -33.41 18.77 20.92
CA ARG A 166 -33.18 18.35 22.31
C ARG A 166 -32.60 16.94 22.34
N ALA A 167 -31.49 16.77 23.05
CA ALA A 167 -30.86 15.48 23.31
C ALA A 167 -31.79 14.59 24.15
N ALA A 168 -31.94 13.33 23.77
CA ALA A 168 -32.60 12.30 24.54
C ALA A 168 -31.68 11.84 25.70
N PRO A 169 -32.25 11.45 26.88
CA PRO A 169 -31.46 11.03 28.04
C PRO A 169 -30.85 9.65 27.83
N ALA A 170 -29.62 9.48 28.28
CA ALA A 170 -28.85 8.25 28.28
C ALA A 170 -29.54 7.17 29.15
N ALA A 171 -29.74 5.98 28.60
CA ALA A 171 -30.19 4.80 29.32
C ALA A 171 -29.06 4.27 30.22
N SER A 172 -29.41 4.04 31.47
CA SER A 172 -28.58 3.50 32.55
C SER A 172 -28.08 2.08 32.25
N ALA A 173 -26.79 1.85 32.45
CA ALA A 173 -26.17 0.54 32.44
C ALA A 173 -26.65 -0.33 33.65
N PRO A 174 -26.84 -1.65 33.50
CA PRO A 174 -27.11 -2.53 34.62
C PRO A 174 -25.83 -2.86 35.41
N ALA A 175 -26.00 -2.86 36.73
CA ALA A 175 -24.97 -3.17 37.70
C ALA A 175 -24.58 -4.65 37.64
N THR A 176 -23.29 -4.93 37.78
CA THR A 176 -22.69 -6.25 38.02
C THR A 176 -22.91 -6.65 39.48
N PRO A 177 -23.36 -7.86 39.80
CA PRO A 177 -23.36 -8.35 41.19
C PRO A 177 -21.95 -8.87 41.57
N ALA A 178 -21.50 -8.41 42.72
CA ALA A 178 -20.38 -8.99 43.44
C ALA A 178 -20.85 -10.27 44.18
N GLY A 179 -20.04 -11.27 44.21
CA GLY A 179 -20.16 -12.48 45.01
C GLY A 179 -19.05 -13.44 44.60
N GLU A 180 -18.30 -14.09 45.35
CA GLU A 180 -18.11 -14.33 46.77
C GLU A 180 -16.78 -15.05 46.91
N ALA A 181 -16.04 -14.73 47.94
CA ALA A 181 -14.83 -15.44 48.34
C ALA A 181 -15.22 -16.84 48.85
N GLY A 182 -14.54 -17.88 48.43
CA GLY A 182 -14.58 -19.23 48.93
C GLY A 182 -13.20 -19.81 49.06
N ALA A 183 -12.76 -19.91 50.30
CA ALA A 183 -11.50 -20.50 50.73
C ALA A 183 -11.57 -22.04 50.72
N ALA A 184 -10.39 -22.63 50.87
CA ALA A 184 -10.06 -23.94 51.38
C ALA A 184 -9.89 -25.12 50.38
N GLU A 185 -8.80 -25.63 50.50
CA GLU A 185 -7.98 -26.88 50.58
C GLU A 185 -7.08 -27.17 49.43
#